data_0f544ff2d1418ace16bb6e5b8fef830d
#
_entry.id   0f544ff2d1418ace16bb6e5b8fef830d
#
_cell.length_a   1.000
_cell.length_b   1.000
_cell.length_c   1.000
_cell.angle_alpha   90.00
_cell.angle_beta   90.00
_cell.angle_gamma   90.00
#
_symmetry.space_group_name_H-M   'P 1'
#
loop_
_entity.id
_entity.type
_entity.pdbx_description
1 polymer ?
#
loop_
_entity_poly.entity_id
_entity_poly.type
_entity_poly.pdbx_seq_one_letter_code
_entity_poly.pdbx_strand_id
1 'polypeptide(L)'
;MDKKFNFQELQAIVATLRGENGCPWDKSQTHESLKLYTLEEAYEVNQAVSNLTKTGDCTNLKEELGDLLFQVLLQSQVAEDNGEFAIEDVIDGIARKMIHRHPHVFAGSHYDSVEQQQADWEIGRAHV
;
A
#
# COMPACT_ATOMS: atom_id res chain seq x y z
N MET A 1 -4.93 -25.19 9.39
CA MET A 1 -5.09 -25.05 8.96
C MET A 1 -5.65 -24.25 8.16
N ASP A 2 -6.57 -24.01 8.18
CA ASP A 2 -7.32 -23.28 7.21
C ASP A 2 -7.59 -21.84 7.56
N LYS A 3 -6.93 -21.39 8.61
CA LYS A 3 -7.04 -20.00 8.99
C LYS A 3 -6.37 -19.09 7.98
N LYS A 4 -7.07 -18.06 7.55
CA LYS A 4 -6.46 -16.98 6.77
C LYS A 4 -6.16 -15.82 7.70
N PHE A 5 -4.94 -15.30 7.62
CA PHE A 5 -4.55 -14.13 8.38
C PHE A 5 -5.26 -12.89 7.80
N ASN A 6 -5.63 -11.97 8.65
CA ASN A 6 -6.25 -10.72 8.23
C ASN A 6 -5.25 -9.56 8.34
N PHE A 7 -5.72 -8.35 7.99
CA PHE A 7 -4.84 -7.18 7.97
C PHE A 7 -4.25 -6.87 9.34
N GLN A 8 -5.06 -6.92 10.39
CA GLN A 8 -4.59 -6.62 11.74
C GLN A 8 -3.54 -7.61 12.20
N GLU A 9 -3.71 -8.86 11.83
CA GLU A 9 -2.72 -9.89 12.16
C GLU A 9 -1.41 -9.68 11.42
N LEU A 10 -1.47 -9.26 10.16
CA LEU A 10 -0.27 -8.94 9.40
C LEU A 10 0.44 -7.74 10.01
N GLN A 11 -0.32 -6.72 10.40
CA GLN A 11 0.24 -5.54 11.08
C GLN A 11 0.97 -5.96 12.37
N ALA A 12 0.36 -6.84 13.15
CA ALA A 12 0.98 -7.34 14.38
C ALA A 12 2.27 -8.13 14.09
N ILE A 13 2.30 -8.90 13.01
CA ILE A 13 3.51 -9.61 12.59
C ILE A 13 4.63 -8.62 12.29
N VAL A 14 4.34 -7.56 11.54
CA VAL A 14 5.35 -6.55 11.20
C VAL A 14 5.87 -5.86 12.47
N ALA A 15 4.96 -5.50 13.37
CA ALA A 15 5.34 -4.87 14.65
C ALA A 15 6.24 -5.80 15.45
N THR A 16 5.92 -7.10 15.48
CA THR A 16 6.71 -8.10 16.18
C THR A 16 8.12 -8.24 15.58
N LEU A 17 8.21 -8.23 14.25
CA LEU A 17 9.51 -8.32 13.58
C LEU A 17 10.42 -7.15 13.95
N ARG A 18 9.85 -5.97 14.17
CA ARG A 18 10.62 -4.78 14.57
C ARG A 18 10.69 -4.60 16.08
N GLY A 19 10.10 -5.50 16.83
CA GLY A 19 10.08 -5.42 18.28
C GLY A 19 11.36 -5.89 18.94
N GLU A 20 11.38 -5.85 20.28
CA GLU A 20 12.56 -6.16 21.05
C GLU A 20 13.10 -7.55 20.80
N ASN A 21 12.23 -8.53 20.65
CA ASN A 21 12.63 -9.90 20.40
C ASN A 21 12.37 -10.34 18.96
N GLY A 22 12.32 -9.39 18.06
CA GLY A 22 12.04 -9.65 16.65
C GLY A 22 13.31 -9.92 15.85
N CYS A 23 13.28 -9.53 14.60
CA CYS A 23 14.38 -9.72 13.66
C CYS A 23 15.33 -8.52 13.70
N PRO A 24 16.61 -8.71 14.05
CA PRO A 24 17.56 -7.58 14.10
C PRO A 24 17.65 -6.82 12.78
N TRP A 25 17.57 -7.51 11.65
CA TRP A 25 17.65 -6.86 10.35
C TRP A 25 16.43 -5.94 10.12
N ASP A 26 15.22 -6.45 10.40
CA ASP A 26 13.99 -5.65 10.25
C ASP A 26 14.00 -4.48 11.22
N LYS A 27 14.48 -4.71 12.44
CA LYS A 27 14.53 -3.66 13.46
C LYS A 27 15.51 -2.53 13.07
N SER A 28 16.54 -2.85 12.31
CA SER A 28 17.54 -1.87 11.90
C SER A 28 17.10 -1.00 10.72
N GLN A 29 16.01 -1.36 10.05
CA GLN A 29 15.57 -0.62 8.86
C GLN A 29 15.06 0.76 9.23
N THR A 30 15.28 1.72 8.32
CA THR A 30 14.84 3.10 8.42
C THR A 30 14.03 3.44 7.18
N HIS A 31 13.38 4.60 7.17
CA HIS A 31 12.70 5.06 5.96
C HIS A 31 13.66 5.05 4.77
N GLU A 32 14.85 5.58 4.97
CA GLU A 32 15.85 5.68 3.91
C GLU A 32 16.31 4.32 3.41
N SER A 33 16.57 3.37 4.32
CA SER A 33 17.07 2.06 3.91
C SER A 33 16.03 1.25 3.14
N LEU A 34 14.75 1.55 3.34
CA LEU A 34 13.66 0.83 2.67
C LEU A 34 13.32 1.39 1.29
N LYS A 35 13.86 2.56 0.93
CA LYS A 35 13.49 3.21 -0.35
C LYS A 35 13.67 2.30 -1.56
N LEU A 36 14.83 1.68 -1.66
CA LEU A 36 15.12 0.84 -2.82
C LEU A 36 14.22 -0.40 -2.86
N TYR A 37 13.99 -1.00 -1.70
CA TYR A 37 13.14 -2.20 -1.63
C TYR A 37 11.72 -1.89 -2.06
N THR A 38 11.17 -0.74 -1.66
CA THR A 38 9.83 -0.34 -2.10
C THR A 38 9.76 -0.23 -3.62
N LEU A 39 10.78 0.39 -4.22
CA LEU A 39 10.85 0.54 -5.66
C LEU A 39 10.96 -0.82 -6.37
N GLU A 40 11.81 -1.71 -5.83
CA GLU A 40 11.99 -3.04 -6.40
C GLU A 40 10.69 -3.84 -6.35
N GLU A 41 9.96 -3.77 -5.23
CA GLU A 41 8.72 -4.53 -5.11
C GLU A 41 7.64 -3.98 -6.05
N ALA A 42 7.60 -2.66 -6.27
CA ALA A 42 6.68 -2.09 -7.24
C ALA A 42 7.01 -2.57 -8.66
N TYR A 43 8.29 -2.66 -8.99
CA TYR A 43 8.73 -3.18 -10.28
C TYR A 43 8.31 -4.64 -10.44
N GLU A 44 8.48 -5.45 -9.39
CA GLU A 44 8.09 -6.86 -9.42
C GLU A 44 6.60 -7.03 -9.63
N VAL A 45 5.78 -6.14 -9.05
CA VAL A 45 4.34 -6.15 -9.29
C VAL A 45 4.07 -5.89 -10.78
N ASN A 46 4.76 -4.94 -11.39
CA ASN A 46 4.59 -4.65 -12.82
C ASN A 46 4.94 -5.86 -13.68
N GLN A 47 6.02 -6.55 -13.36
CA GLN A 47 6.41 -7.76 -14.09
C GLN A 47 5.36 -8.86 -13.92
N ALA A 48 4.81 -8.99 -12.72
CA ALA A 48 3.78 -9.98 -12.42
C ALA A 48 2.50 -9.69 -13.20
N VAL A 49 2.15 -8.41 -13.39
CA VAL A 49 1.00 -8.03 -14.21
C VAL A 49 1.22 -8.48 -15.67
N SER A 50 2.43 -8.27 -16.20
CA SER A 50 2.78 -8.70 -17.54
C SER A 50 2.65 -10.22 -17.68
N ASN A 51 3.11 -10.96 -16.68
CA ASN A 51 3.00 -12.42 -16.68
C ASN A 51 1.54 -12.86 -16.68
N LEU A 52 0.70 -12.22 -15.86
CA LEU A 52 -0.72 -12.52 -15.82
C LEU A 52 -1.38 -12.29 -17.18
N THR A 53 -1.06 -11.17 -17.82
CA THR A 53 -1.61 -10.84 -19.14
C THR A 53 -1.24 -11.89 -20.18
N LYS A 54 -0.01 -12.41 -20.11
CA LYS A 54 0.48 -13.39 -21.09
C LYS A 54 -0.03 -14.79 -20.83
N THR A 55 -0.10 -15.21 -19.57
CA THR A 55 -0.35 -16.62 -19.24
C THR A 55 -1.70 -16.90 -18.61
N GLY A 56 -2.36 -15.88 -18.06
CA GLY A 56 -3.61 -16.05 -17.31
C GLY A 56 -3.38 -16.54 -15.88
N ASP A 57 -2.13 -16.74 -15.46
CA ASP A 57 -1.81 -17.22 -14.12
C ASP A 57 -1.57 -16.04 -13.19
N CYS A 58 -2.39 -15.93 -12.14
CA CYS A 58 -2.33 -14.81 -11.22
C CYS A 58 -1.51 -15.10 -9.94
N THR A 59 -0.89 -16.28 -9.84
CA THR A 59 -0.16 -16.68 -8.63
C THR A 59 0.97 -15.72 -8.31
N ASN A 60 1.75 -15.34 -9.32
CA ASN A 60 2.87 -14.44 -9.14
C ASN A 60 2.41 -13.05 -8.71
N LEU A 61 1.34 -12.53 -9.34
CA LEU A 61 0.83 -11.21 -8.98
C LEU A 61 0.36 -11.18 -7.52
N LYS A 62 -0.33 -12.22 -7.08
CA LYS A 62 -0.79 -12.32 -5.70
C LYS A 62 0.39 -12.25 -4.72
N GLU A 63 1.47 -12.96 -5.02
CA GLU A 63 2.66 -12.97 -4.17
C GLU A 63 3.34 -11.59 -4.15
N GLU A 64 3.52 -10.98 -5.32
CA GLU A 64 4.23 -9.70 -5.40
C GLU A 64 3.42 -8.55 -4.78
N LEU A 65 2.09 -8.61 -4.84
CA LEU A 65 1.26 -7.64 -4.14
C LEU A 65 1.45 -7.76 -2.63
N GLY A 66 1.61 -8.99 -2.13
CA GLY A 66 1.94 -9.21 -0.72
C GLY A 66 3.26 -8.57 -0.33
N ASP A 67 4.28 -8.73 -1.16
CA ASP A 67 5.60 -8.16 -0.91
C ASP A 67 5.54 -6.62 -0.91
N LEU A 68 4.77 -6.03 -1.81
CA LEU A 68 4.60 -4.58 -1.85
C LEU A 68 3.84 -4.08 -0.61
N LEU A 69 2.78 -4.79 -0.23
CA LEU A 69 2.03 -4.46 0.98
C LEU A 69 2.93 -4.52 2.21
N PHE A 70 3.82 -5.51 2.27
CA PHE A 70 4.78 -5.63 3.36
C PHE A 70 5.65 -4.37 3.44
N GLN A 71 6.10 -3.83 2.31
CA GLN A 71 6.89 -2.60 2.30
C GLN A 71 6.10 -1.40 2.84
N VAL A 72 4.81 -1.31 2.49
CA VAL A 72 3.95 -0.26 3.03
C VAL A 72 3.85 -0.38 4.55
N LEU A 73 3.65 -1.58 5.05
CA LEU A 73 3.53 -1.82 6.49
C LEU A 73 4.86 -1.59 7.23
N LEU A 74 5.99 -1.94 6.61
CA LEU A 74 7.30 -1.68 7.20
C LEU A 74 7.55 -0.18 7.33
N GLN A 75 7.30 0.59 6.26
CA GLN A 75 7.46 2.04 6.32
C GLN A 75 6.56 2.65 7.40
N SER A 76 5.34 2.14 7.50
CA SER A 76 4.38 2.63 8.48
C SER A 76 4.81 2.28 9.91
N GLN A 77 5.41 1.09 10.09
CA GLN A 77 5.89 0.70 11.42
C GLN A 77 7.12 1.50 11.83
N VAL A 78 8.03 1.79 10.88
CA VAL A 78 9.16 2.69 11.13
C VAL A 78 8.63 4.04 11.59
N ALA A 79 7.60 4.56 10.91
CA ALA A 79 7.00 5.85 11.26
C ALA A 79 6.40 5.82 12.66
N GLU A 80 5.69 4.75 13.00
CA GLU A 80 5.10 4.62 14.33
C GLU A 80 6.18 4.55 15.40
N ASP A 81 7.23 3.77 15.16
CA ASP A 81 8.35 3.66 16.09
C ASP A 81 9.03 5.01 16.32
N ASN A 82 9.05 5.86 15.29
CA ASN A 82 9.65 7.19 15.36
C ASN A 82 8.70 8.26 15.90
N GLY A 83 7.44 7.91 16.20
CA GLY A 83 6.46 8.88 16.67
C GLY A 83 5.93 9.80 15.59
N GLU A 84 5.99 9.39 14.31
CA GLU A 84 5.57 10.21 13.18
C GLU A 84 4.10 10.03 12.82
N PHE A 85 3.69 8.79 12.55
CA PHE A 85 2.30 8.42 12.27
C PHE A 85 2.18 6.90 12.34
N ALA A 86 0.95 6.39 12.28
CA ALA A 86 0.68 4.96 12.29
C ALA A 86 -0.03 4.54 11.02
N ILE A 87 -0.14 3.23 10.79
CA ILE A 87 -0.81 2.69 9.61
C ILE A 87 -2.27 3.16 9.52
N GLU A 88 -2.92 3.38 10.67
CA GLU A 88 -4.29 3.87 10.70
C GLU A 88 -4.41 5.25 10.03
N ASP A 89 -3.39 6.08 10.18
CA ASP A 89 -3.35 7.40 9.54
C ASP A 89 -3.20 7.27 8.03
N VAL A 90 -2.41 6.30 7.58
CA VAL A 90 -2.23 6.03 6.16
C VAL A 90 -3.55 5.58 5.54
N ILE A 91 -4.24 4.66 6.21
CA ILE A 91 -5.52 4.13 5.76
C ILE A 91 -6.57 5.24 5.71
N ASP A 92 -6.68 6.01 6.79
CA ASP A 92 -7.65 7.09 6.86
C ASP A 92 -7.39 8.12 5.75
N GLY A 93 -6.13 8.48 5.56
CA GLY A 93 -5.76 9.46 4.53
C GLY A 93 -6.16 9.04 3.14
N ILE A 94 -5.86 7.80 2.76
CA ILE A 94 -6.19 7.33 1.41
C ILE A 94 -7.70 7.15 1.25
N ALA A 95 -8.40 6.68 2.29
CA ALA A 95 -9.85 6.52 2.24
C ALA A 95 -10.54 7.86 2.01
N ARG A 96 -10.16 8.89 2.77
CA ARG A 96 -10.74 10.22 2.62
C ARG A 96 -10.45 10.81 1.24
N LYS A 97 -9.24 10.62 0.75
CA LYS A 97 -8.85 11.09 -0.57
C LYS A 97 -9.72 10.45 -1.65
N MET A 98 -9.94 9.15 -1.58
CA MET A 98 -10.75 8.44 -2.58
C MET A 98 -12.20 8.88 -2.54
N ILE A 99 -12.77 9.05 -1.35
CA ILE A 99 -14.15 9.52 -1.21
C ILE A 99 -14.29 10.94 -1.78
N HIS A 100 -13.36 11.81 -1.45
CA HIS A 100 -13.38 13.20 -1.92
C HIS A 100 -13.24 13.30 -3.44
N ARG A 101 -12.41 12.44 -4.03
CA ARG A 101 -12.15 12.48 -5.48
C ARG A 101 -13.17 11.71 -6.31
N HIS A 102 -14.13 11.08 -5.66
CA HIS A 102 -15.20 10.34 -6.34
C HIS A 102 -16.57 10.81 -5.89
N PRO A 103 -16.86 12.14 -5.99
CA PRO A 103 -18.15 12.64 -5.52
C PRO A 103 -19.33 12.09 -6.32
N HIS A 104 -19.09 11.63 -7.54
CA HIS A 104 -20.13 10.98 -8.36
C HIS A 104 -20.60 9.67 -7.74
N VAL A 105 -19.80 9.07 -6.85
CA VAL A 105 -20.17 7.83 -6.17
C VAL A 105 -20.64 8.11 -4.75
N PHE A 106 -19.92 8.95 -4.01
CA PHE A 106 -20.14 9.13 -2.57
C PHE A 106 -20.96 10.36 -2.19
N ALA A 107 -21.08 11.35 -3.09
CA ALA A 107 -21.80 12.60 -2.78
C ALA A 107 -22.88 12.92 -3.79
N GLY A 108 -23.27 12.00 -4.65
CA GLY A 108 -24.36 12.18 -5.59
C GLY A 108 -24.02 13.00 -6.83
N SER A 109 -22.76 13.38 -7.00
CA SER A 109 -22.31 14.05 -8.23
C SER A 109 -22.08 13.01 -9.32
N HIS A 110 -21.93 13.47 -10.56
CA HIS A 110 -21.48 12.57 -11.62
C HIS A 110 -20.74 13.36 -12.69
N TYR A 111 -19.95 12.64 -13.46
CA TYR A 111 -19.15 13.23 -14.52
C TYR A 111 -19.81 12.97 -15.85
N ASP A 112 -19.65 13.91 -16.79
CA ASP A 112 -20.18 13.76 -18.12
C ASP A 112 -19.41 12.72 -18.94
N SER A 113 -18.16 12.47 -18.57
CA SER A 113 -17.30 11.53 -19.28
C SER A 113 -16.17 11.04 -18.41
N VAL A 114 -15.56 9.94 -18.84
CA VAL A 114 -14.37 9.40 -18.18
C VAL A 114 -13.22 10.41 -18.26
N GLU A 115 -13.13 11.13 -19.38
CA GLU A 115 -12.09 12.14 -19.55
C GLU A 115 -12.20 13.26 -18.53
N GLN A 116 -13.42 13.69 -18.23
CA GLN A 116 -13.64 14.72 -17.23
C GLN A 116 -13.23 14.24 -15.85
N GLN A 117 -13.58 13.01 -15.51
CA GLN A 117 -13.21 12.41 -14.24
C GLN A 117 -11.69 12.33 -14.10
N GLN A 118 -11.00 11.91 -15.16
CA GLN A 118 -9.55 11.81 -15.15
C GLN A 118 -8.89 13.16 -15.00
N ALA A 119 -9.43 14.19 -15.67
CA ALA A 119 -8.90 15.55 -15.55
C ALA A 119 -9.01 16.05 -14.12
N ASP A 120 -10.13 15.81 -13.46
CA ASP A 120 -10.33 16.22 -12.06
C ASP A 120 -9.37 15.47 -11.14
N TRP A 121 -9.13 14.20 -11.42
CA TRP A 121 -8.18 13.40 -10.66
C TRP A 121 -6.75 13.95 -10.75
N GLU A 122 -6.32 14.30 -11.97
CA GLU A 122 -4.98 14.83 -12.18
C GLU A 122 -4.79 16.18 -11.50
N ILE A 123 -5.80 17.05 -11.54
CA ILE A 123 -5.77 18.33 -10.84
C ILE A 123 -5.61 18.09 -9.34
N GLY A 124 -6.40 17.15 -8.79
CA GLY A 124 -6.33 16.82 -7.39
C GLY A 124 -4.94 16.33 -6.96
N ARG A 125 -4.30 15.53 -7.80
CA ARG A 125 -2.94 15.04 -7.52
C ARG A 125 -1.93 16.17 -7.47
N ALA A 126 -2.08 17.15 -8.35
CA ALA A 126 -1.16 18.28 -8.41
C ALA A 126 -1.23 19.18 -7.19
N HIS A 127 -2.33 19.10 -6.45
CA HIS A 127 -2.57 19.99 -5.31
C HIS A 127 -2.45 19.29 -3.95
N VAL A 128 -1.95 18.08 -3.93
CA VAL A 128 -1.81 17.33 -2.67
C VAL A 128 -0.49 17.65 -2.00
#